data_b3db17a0d04e0fa25383a0d4af4f2ee0
#
_entry.id   b3db17a0d04e0fa25383a0d4af4f2ee0
#
_cell.length_a   1.000
_cell.length_b   1.000
_cell.length_c   1.000
_cell.angle_alpha   90.00
_cell.angle_beta   90.00
_cell.angle_gamma   90.00
#
_symmetry.space_group_name_H-M   'P 1'
#
loop_
_entity.id
_entity.type
_entity.pdbx_description
1 polymer ?
#
loop_
_entity_poly.entity_id
_entity_poly.type
_entity_poly.pdbx_seq_one_letter_code
_entity_poly.pdbx_strand_id
1 'polypeptide(L)'
;LKAVILTAFNFDFIKSRKREKMYEKLSKNALLNMYFGTITGTIAVLAIIFVLELLFVIPNNIGILVILGLIIAIILVFNAIISPVFRFHRYRYKIDEESIDIIEGYVFTQRNIVPIERLHKLQISQGPFDKLCNVARVNVTTAGGDVEIRFLENEKAEKITESLKQKINQIAVEQKNQIAKEQKKRNEEEQKKLNETQE
;
A
#
# COMPACT_ATOMS: atom_id res chain seq x y z
N LEU A 1 -4.66 12.58 39.94
CA LEU A 1 -4.64 13.03 38.57
C LEU A 1 -3.37 12.57 37.83
N LYS A 2 -2.16 12.80 38.39
CA LYS A 2 -0.86 12.37 37.79
C LYS A 2 -0.77 10.86 37.58
N ALA A 3 -1.26 10.03 38.52
CA ALA A 3 -1.24 8.57 38.38
C ALA A 3 -2.15 8.07 37.24
N VAL A 4 -3.32 8.68 37.06
CA VAL A 4 -4.26 8.33 35.98
C VAL A 4 -3.70 8.70 34.61
N ILE A 5 -3.02 9.83 34.51
CA ILE A 5 -2.36 10.25 33.25
C ILE A 5 -1.19 9.32 32.92
N LEU A 6 -0.42 8.91 33.93
CA LEU A 6 0.73 8.00 33.73
C LEU A 6 0.28 6.58 33.34
N THR A 7 -0.82 6.08 33.90
CA THR A 7 -1.40 4.78 33.51
C THR A 7 -2.02 4.84 32.11
N ALA A 8 -2.71 5.91 31.75
CA ALA A 8 -3.23 6.11 30.40
C ALA A 8 -2.10 6.20 29.36
N PHE A 9 -1.04 6.96 29.66
CA PHE A 9 0.13 7.08 28.79
C PHE A 9 0.88 5.75 28.62
N ASN A 10 1.06 4.99 29.72
CA ASN A 10 1.65 3.65 29.68
C ASN A 10 0.78 2.65 28.92
N PHE A 11 -0.54 2.72 29.08
CA PHE A 11 -1.47 1.85 28.37
C PHE A 11 -1.46 2.14 26.86
N ASP A 12 -1.46 3.42 26.46
CA ASP A 12 -1.35 3.82 25.06
C ASP A 12 0.02 3.49 24.46
N PHE A 13 1.10 3.61 25.23
CA PHE A 13 2.44 3.23 24.82
C PHE A 13 2.59 1.71 24.65
N ILE A 14 2.04 0.90 25.55
CA ILE A 14 2.02 -0.57 25.46
C ILE A 14 1.14 -1.02 24.29
N LYS A 15 -0.01 -0.39 24.10
CA LYS A 15 -0.92 -0.66 22.99
C LYS A 15 -0.31 -0.26 21.64
N SER A 16 0.45 0.80 21.60
CA SER A 16 1.22 1.25 20.42
C SER A 16 2.35 0.26 20.09
N ARG A 17 3.13 -0.19 21.07
CA ARG A 17 4.16 -1.23 20.89
C ARG A 17 3.59 -2.59 20.45
N LYS A 18 2.44 -2.97 21.00
CA LYS A 18 1.76 -4.23 20.63
C LYS A 18 1.21 -4.14 19.21
N ARG A 19 0.72 -2.98 18.80
CA ARG A 19 0.33 -2.68 17.40
C ARG A 19 1.54 -2.72 16.45
N GLU A 20 2.68 -2.15 16.83
CA GLU A 20 3.90 -2.20 16.00
C GLU A 20 4.43 -3.61 15.76
N LYS A 21 4.28 -4.52 16.74
CA LYS A 21 4.68 -5.93 16.58
C LYS A 21 3.78 -6.73 15.64
N MET A 22 2.58 -6.26 15.34
CA MET A 22 1.62 -6.91 14.43
C MET A 22 1.80 -6.52 12.96
N TYR A 23 2.56 -5.44 12.68
CA TYR A 23 2.86 -5.04 11.31
C TYR A 23 4.09 -5.78 10.80
N GLU A 24 4.00 -6.26 9.58
CA GLU A 24 5.11 -6.86 8.88
C GLU A 24 5.99 -5.78 8.24
N LYS A 25 7.31 -6.01 8.32
CA LYS A 25 8.31 -5.16 7.70
C LYS A 25 8.69 -5.73 6.34
N LEU A 26 9.12 -4.86 5.45
CA LEU A 26 9.64 -5.23 4.14
C LEU A 26 10.95 -6.03 4.24
N SER A 27 11.21 -6.86 3.23
CA SER A 27 12.48 -7.58 3.07
C SER A 27 13.60 -6.63 2.62
N LYS A 28 14.85 -7.08 2.75
CA LYS A 28 16.01 -6.31 2.24
C LYS A 28 15.97 -6.10 0.72
N ASN A 29 15.36 -7.02 -0.01
CA ASN A 29 15.19 -6.94 -1.46
C ASN A 29 14.29 -5.76 -1.86
N ALA A 30 13.32 -5.42 -1.02
CA ALA A 30 12.48 -4.24 -1.20
C ALA A 30 13.29 -2.93 -1.16
N LEU A 31 14.27 -2.85 -0.25
CA LEU A 31 15.17 -1.70 -0.17
C LEU A 31 16.00 -1.54 -1.45
N LEU A 32 16.57 -2.64 -1.96
CA LEU A 32 17.31 -2.64 -3.23
C LEU A 32 16.43 -2.15 -4.39
N ASN A 33 15.20 -2.64 -4.48
CA ASN A 33 14.27 -2.21 -5.51
C ASN A 33 13.95 -0.71 -5.43
N MET A 34 13.75 -0.18 -4.22
CA MET A 34 13.54 1.26 -4.01
C MET A 34 14.76 2.08 -4.46
N TYR A 35 15.98 1.59 -4.22
CA TYR A 35 17.20 2.23 -4.71
C TYR A 35 17.30 2.22 -6.23
N PHE A 36 17.03 1.09 -6.89
CA PHE A 36 17.06 1.02 -8.36
C PHE A 36 16.09 2.04 -8.98
N GLY A 37 14.88 2.11 -8.49
CA GLY A 37 13.90 3.08 -8.99
C GLY A 37 14.30 4.54 -8.79
N THR A 38 14.79 4.89 -7.59
CA THR A 38 15.22 6.27 -7.29
C THR A 38 16.50 6.67 -8.03
N ILE A 39 17.50 5.80 -8.10
CA ILE A 39 18.75 6.06 -8.81
C ILE A 39 18.48 6.25 -10.30
N THR A 40 17.72 5.37 -10.93
CA THR A 40 17.38 5.48 -12.36
C THR A 40 16.63 6.77 -12.65
N GLY A 41 15.64 7.14 -11.83
CA GLY A 41 14.93 8.40 -11.96
C GLY A 41 15.84 9.61 -11.78
N THR A 42 16.75 9.59 -10.81
CA THR A 42 17.71 10.67 -10.57
C THR A 42 18.68 10.83 -11.72
N ILE A 43 19.22 9.73 -12.26
CA ILE A 43 20.11 9.75 -13.43
C ILE A 43 19.41 10.37 -14.64
N ALA A 44 18.14 9.99 -14.90
CA ALA A 44 17.38 10.55 -16.00
C ALA A 44 17.17 12.07 -15.86
N VAL A 45 16.83 12.55 -14.66
CA VAL A 45 16.68 14.00 -14.40
C VAL A 45 18.00 14.74 -14.54
N LEU A 46 19.11 14.18 -14.01
CA LEU A 46 20.44 14.77 -14.15
C LEU A 46 20.88 14.85 -15.62
N ALA A 47 20.59 13.81 -16.41
CA ALA A 47 20.90 13.82 -17.85
C ALA A 47 20.12 14.94 -18.57
N ILE A 48 18.85 15.15 -18.23
CA ILE A 48 18.04 16.25 -18.79
C ILE A 48 18.64 17.60 -18.41
N ILE A 49 18.99 17.82 -17.15
CA ILE A 49 19.59 19.06 -16.67
C ILE A 49 20.91 19.31 -17.44
N PHE A 50 21.75 18.30 -17.56
CA PHE A 50 23.03 18.40 -18.26
C PHE A 50 22.86 18.76 -19.74
N VAL A 51 21.90 18.16 -20.44
CA VAL A 51 21.61 18.50 -21.84
C VAL A 51 21.12 19.94 -21.97
N LEU A 52 20.24 20.38 -21.07
CA LEU A 52 19.77 21.78 -21.07
C LEU A 52 20.90 22.78 -20.81
N GLU A 53 21.82 22.46 -19.90
CA GLU A 53 23.02 23.30 -19.67
C GLU A 53 23.91 23.40 -20.91
N LEU A 54 24.16 22.27 -21.58
CA LEU A 54 24.97 22.25 -22.82
C LEU A 54 24.34 23.07 -23.96
N LEU A 55 23.01 22.98 -24.12
CA LEU A 55 22.32 23.59 -25.27
C LEU A 55 22.01 25.08 -25.05
N PHE A 56 21.67 25.48 -23.83
CA PHE A 56 21.12 26.81 -23.56
C PHE A 56 22.01 27.66 -22.64
N VAL A 57 22.62 27.08 -21.62
CA VAL A 57 23.33 27.84 -20.57
C VAL A 57 24.74 28.18 -20.98
N ILE A 58 25.49 27.21 -21.50
CA ILE A 58 26.88 27.38 -21.89
C ILE A 58 27.03 28.32 -23.10
N PRO A 59 26.25 28.17 -24.19
CA PRO A 59 26.35 29.06 -25.36
C PRO A 59 26.01 30.53 -25.05
N ASN A 60 25.10 30.77 -24.09
CA ASN A 60 24.70 32.12 -23.70
C ASN A 60 25.55 32.72 -22.57
N ASN A 61 26.56 32.01 -22.11
CA ASN A 61 27.52 32.44 -21.07
C ASN A 61 26.88 32.85 -19.74
N ILE A 62 25.75 32.17 -19.37
CA ILE A 62 24.99 32.47 -18.16
C ILE A 62 25.54 31.66 -16.97
N GLY A 63 26.73 32.02 -16.48
CA GLY A 63 27.42 31.27 -15.43
C GLY A 63 26.64 31.05 -14.13
N ILE A 64 25.72 31.94 -13.80
CA ILE A 64 24.86 31.78 -12.60
C ILE A 64 23.94 30.57 -12.70
N LEU A 65 23.46 30.23 -13.91
CA LEU A 65 22.60 29.06 -14.11
C LEU A 65 23.37 27.74 -13.99
N VAL A 66 24.67 27.73 -14.35
CA VAL A 66 25.53 26.56 -14.14
C VAL A 66 25.66 26.27 -12.64
N ILE A 67 25.90 27.30 -11.84
CA ILE A 67 26.00 27.15 -10.37
C ILE A 67 24.69 26.65 -9.79
N LEU A 68 23.55 27.19 -10.25
CA LEU A 68 22.22 26.76 -9.81
C LEU A 68 21.95 25.30 -10.19
N GLY A 69 22.27 24.88 -11.40
CA GLY A 69 22.17 23.48 -11.86
C GLY A 69 22.99 22.53 -11.01
N LEU A 70 24.23 22.94 -10.66
CA LEU A 70 25.08 22.13 -9.78
C LEU A 70 24.51 21.97 -8.37
N ILE A 71 23.94 23.03 -7.81
CA ILE A 71 23.27 22.98 -6.49
C ILE A 71 22.07 22.01 -6.54
N ILE A 72 21.26 22.12 -7.58
CA ILE A 72 20.11 21.22 -7.77
C ILE A 72 20.58 19.77 -7.91
N ALA A 73 21.64 19.52 -8.68
CA ALA A 73 22.20 18.18 -8.85
C ALA A 73 22.67 17.58 -7.51
N ILE A 74 23.35 18.35 -6.67
CA ILE A 74 23.77 17.90 -5.33
C ILE A 74 22.56 17.53 -4.46
N ILE A 75 21.52 18.37 -4.47
CA ILE A 75 20.27 18.10 -3.70
C ILE A 75 19.60 16.82 -4.19
N LEU A 76 19.52 16.60 -5.50
CA LEU A 76 18.91 15.40 -6.10
C LEU A 76 19.68 14.13 -5.72
N VAL A 77 21.01 14.15 -5.78
CA VAL A 77 21.85 13.03 -5.37
C VAL A 77 21.68 12.72 -3.89
N PHE A 78 21.69 13.74 -3.04
CA PHE A 78 21.47 13.57 -1.60
C PHE A 78 20.08 12.97 -1.30
N ASN A 79 19.04 13.46 -1.99
CA ASN A 79 17.69 12.89 -1.89
C ASN A 79 17.62 11.44 -2.36
N ALA A 80 18.32 11.07 -3.45
CA ALA A 80 18.36 9.72 -3.97
C ALA A 80 18.93 8.70 -2.97
N ILE A 81 19.87 9.12 -2.14
CA ILE A 81 20.47 8.27 -1.11
C ILE A 81 19.54 8.13 0.10
N ILE A 82 18.92 9.22 0.52
CA ILE A 82 18.17 9.28 1.78
C ILE A 82 16.73 8.75 1.61
N SER A 83 16.06 9.10 0.50
CA SER A 83 14.65 8.80 0.27
C SER A 83 14.27 7.31 0.40
N PRO A 84 15.02 6.35 -0.21
CA PRO A 84 14.69 4.93 -0.10
C PRO A 84 14.73 4.41 1.33
N VAL A 85 15.70 4.88 2.13
CA VAL A 85 15.87 4.45 3.52
C VAL A 85 14.67 4.89 4.37
N PHE A 86 14.24 6.14 4.23
CA PHE A 86 13.07 6.64 4.97
C PHE A 86 11.78 5.94 4.55
N ARG A 87 11.56 5.76 3.25
CA ARG A 87 10.39 5.04 2.74
C ARG A 87 10.37 3.60 3.23
N PHE A 88 11.49 2.91 3.20
CA PHE A 88 11.63 1.54 3.66
C PHE A 88 11.29 1.38 5.15
N HIS A 89 11.77 2.28 6.01
CA HIS A 89 11.51 2.21 7.45
C HIS A 89 10.07 2.55 7.82
N ARG A 90 9.39 3.37 7.02
CA ARG A 90 8.01 3.80 7.26
C ARG A 90 6.97 2.86 6.67
N TYR A 91 7.32 2.15 5.60
CA TYR A 91 6.37 1.23 4.98
C TYR A 91 6.13 0.02 5.88
N ARG A 92 4.87 -0.19 6.23
CA ARG A 92 4.41 -1.31 7.04
C ARG A 92 3.06 -1.75 6.54
N TYR A 93 2.82 -3.05 6.53
CA TYR A 93 1.52 -3.60 6.18
C TYR A 93 1.10 -4.67 7.18
N LYS A 94 -0.20 -4.86 7.30
CA LYS A 94 -0.82 -5.87 8.12
C LYS A 94 -2.03 -6.42 7.39
N ILE A 95 -2.19 -7.72 7.40
CA ILE A 95 -3.34 -8.40 6.80
C ILE A 95 -4.00 -9.19 7.91
N ASP A 96 -5.16 -8.74 8.32
CA ASP A 96 -6.01 -9.41 9.31
C ASP A 96 -7.10 -10.23 8.63
N GLU A 97 -7.97 -10.83 9.44
CA GLU A 97 -9.13 -11.58 8.94
C GLU A 97 -10.18 -10.68 8.30
N GLU A 98 -10.29 -9.43 8.73
CA GLU A 98 -11.32 -8.48 8.32
C GLU A 98 -10.82 -7.38 7.40
N SER A 99 -9.52 -7.04 7.46
CA SER A 99 -8.98 -5.87 6.75
C SER A 99 -7.51 -5.99 6.38
N ILE A 100 -7.15 -5.26 5.34
CA ILE A 100 -5.77 -4.98 4.93
C ILE A 100 -5.45 -3.56 5.41
N ASP A 101 -4.40 -3.40 6.20
CA ASP A 101 -3.94 -2.12 6.75
C ASP A 101 -2.53 -1.82 6.22
N ILE A 102 -2.38 -0.75 5.48
CA ILE A 102 -1.12 -0.34 4.86
C ILE A 102 -0.77 1.05 5.35
N ILE A 103 0.45 1.19 5.86
CA ILE A 103 1.02 2.47 6.25
C ILE A 103 2.18 2.75 5.31
N GLU A 104 2.07 3.85 4.57
CA GLU A 104 3.11 4.29 3.65
C GLU A 104 3.32 5.80 3.71
N GLY A 105 4.45 6.29 3.19
CA GLY A 105 4.74 7.70 3.04
C GLY A 105 6.21 8.04 3.22
N TYR A 106 6.61 9.20 2.71
CA TYR A 106 7.96 9.76 2.83
C TYR A 106 7.98 10.93 3.82
N VAL A 107 7.35 12.04 3.47
CA VAL A 107 7.18 13.21 4.34
C VAL A 107 5.86 13.11 5.11
N PHE A 108 4.78 12.86 4.40
CA PHE A 108 3.45 12.62 4.98
C PHE A 108 3.20 11.11 5.05
N THR A 109 2.65 10.65 6.18
CA THR A 109 2.27 9.25 6.36
C THR A 109 0.80 9.10 6.04
N GLN A 110 0.47 8.19 5.14
CA GLN A 110 -0.89 7.78 4.82
C GLN A 110 -1.14 6.38 5.36
N ARG A 111 -2.34 6.16 5.86
CA ARG A 111 -2.79 4.85 6.33
C ARG A 111 -4.04 4.46 5.57
N ASN A 112 -3.94 3.39 4.81
CA ASN A 112 -5.03 2.85 4.02
C ASN A 112 -5.55 1.57 4.69
N ILE A 113 -6.82 1.58 5.11
CA ILE A 113 -7.49 0.42 5.70
C ILE A 113 -8.58 -0.03 4.74
N VAL A 114 -8.47 -1.26 4.26
CA VAL A 114 -9.39 -1.83 3.27
C VAL A 114 -10.05 -3.07 3.86
N PRO A 115 -11.38 -3.07 4.08
CA PRO A 115 -12.11 -4.26 4.48
C PRO A 115 -12.08 -5.33 3.38
N ILE A 116 -11.85 -6.60 3.76
CA ILE A 116 -11.75 -7.72 2.81
C ILE A 116 -13.07 -7.92 2.05
N GLU A 117 -14.21 -7.62 2.67
CA GLU A 117 -15.54 -7.70 2.05
C GLU A 117 -15.73 -6.78 0.84
N ARG A 118 -14.92 -5.71 0.73
CA ARG A 118 -14.98 -4.73 -0.36
C ARG A 118 -14.01 -5.02 -1.50
N LEU A 119 -13.29 -6.13 -1.43
CA LEU A 119 -12.34 -6.51 -2.47
C LEU A 119 -13.07 -7.10 -3.67
N HIS A 120 -12.77 -6.56 -4.86
CA HIS A 120 -13.36 -7.05 -6.12
C HIS A 120 -12.37 -7.81 -6.98
N LYS A 121 -11.12 -7.35 -7.03
CA LYS A 121 -10.09 -7.94 -7.88
C LYS A 121 -8.75 -7.96 -7.15
N LEU A 122 -8.04 -9.06 -7.31
CA LEU A 122 -6.65 -9.22 -6.86
C LEU A 122 -5.77 -9.47 -8.09
N GLN A 123 -4.67 -8.73 -8.17
CA GLN A 123 -3.71 -8.88 -9.27
C GLN A 123 -2.29 -8.76 -8.74
N ILE A 124 -1.45 -9.73 -9.06
CA ILE A 124 0.00 -9.65 -8.81
C ILE A 124 0.64 -8.98 -10.03
N SER A 125 1.45 -7.96 -9.81
CA SER A 125 2.21 -7.27 -10.85
C SER A 125 3.67 -7.14 -10.47
N GLN A 126 4.54 -7.18 -11.49
CA GLN A 126 5.98 -7.05 -11.34
C GLN A 126 6.52 -6.15 -12.44
N GLY A 127 7.19 -5.07 -12.04
CA GLY A 127 7.95 -4.25 -12.95
C GLY A 127 9.33 -4.85 -13.29
N PRO A 128 10.10 -4.24 -14.19
CA PRO A 128 11.44 -4.72 -14.54
C PRO A 128 12.38 -4.79 -13.34
N PHE A 129 12.39 -3.77 -12.48
CA PHE A 129 13.18 -3.76 -11.26
C PHE A 129 12.64 -4.72 -10.18
N ASP A 130 11.33 -4.91 -10.13
CA ASP A 130 10.69 -5.86 -9.21
C ASP A 130 11.19 -7.29 -9.51
N LYS A 131 11.28 -7.65 -10.79
CA LYS A 131 11.81 -8.95 -11.23
C LYS A 131 13.28 -9.16 -10.85
N LEU A 132 14.12 -8.12 -11.04
CA LEU A 132 15.55 -8.17 -10.67
C LEU A 132 15.75 -8.36 -9.17
N CYS A 133 14.89 -7.77 -8.35
CA CYS A 133 14.96 -7.85 -6.89
C CYS A 133 14.13 -8.99 -6.29
N ASN A 134 13.47 -9.83 -7.12
CA ASN A 134 12.57 -10.90 -6.69
C ASN A 134 11.45 -10.41 -5.76
N VAL A 135 10.87 -9.26 -6.08
CA VAL A 135 9.73 -8.67 -5.38
C VAL A 135 8.53 -8.51 -6.31
N ALA A 136 7.34 -8.41 -5.72
CA ALA A 136 6.09 -8.22 -6.42
C ALA A 136 5.20 -7.20 -5.70
N ARG A 137 4.17 -6.73 -6.40
CA ARG A 137 3.08 -5.91 -5.88
C ARG A 137 1.77 -6.68 -5.97
N VAL A 138 0.98 -6.63 -4.94
CA VAL A 138 -0.39 -7.12 -4.95
C VAL A 138 -1.32 -5.92 -5.05
N ASN A 139 -1.96 -5.77 -6.20
CA ASN A 139 -2.94 -4.74 -6.45
C ASN A 139 -4.31 -5.26 -6.03
N VAL A 140 -4.98 -4.50 -5.22
CA VAL A 140 -6.28 -4.80 -4.66
C VAL A 140 -7.26 -3.74 -5.12
N THR A 141 -8.20 -4.12 -5.99
CA THR A 141 -9.25 -3.21 -6.49
C THR A 141 -10.46 -3.27 -5.57
N THR A 142 -10.95 -2.11 -5.17
CA THR A 142 -12.16 -1.95 -4.36
C THR A 142 -13.12 -0.98 -5.04
N ALA A 143 -14.36 -0.91 -4.57
CA ALA A 143 -15.33 0.09 -5.06
C ALA A 143 -14.89 1.55 -4.79
N GLY A 144 -13.97 1.77 -3.82
CA GLY A 144 -13.45 3.10 -3.46
C GLY A 144 -12.11 3.45 -4.10
N GLY A 145 -11.55 2.57 -4.95
CA GLY A 145 -10.25 2.76 -5.60
C GLY A 145 -9.32 1.57 -5.44
N ASP A 146 -8.14 1.70 -6.02
CA ASP A 146 -7.11 0.66 -5.98
C ASP A 146 -6.13 0.91 -4.81
N VAL A 147 -5.77 -0.17 -4.13
CA VAL A 147 -4.77 -0.18 -3.07
C VAL A 147 -3.69 -1.19 -3.43
N GLU A 148 -2.43 -0.80 -3.26
CA GLU A 148 -1.30 -1.65 -3.60
C GLU A 148 -0.50 -2.04 -2.35
N ILE A 149 -0.27 -3.34 -2.17
CA ILE A 149 0.73 -3.85 -1.23
C ILE A 149 2.01 -4.06 -2.02
N ARG A 150 2.99 -3.19 -1.80
CA ARG A 150 4.23 -3.12 -2.60
C ARG A 150 5.39 -3.85 -1.94
N PHE A 151 6.36 -4.24 -2.77
CA PHE A 151 7.66 -4.75 -2.33
C PHE A 151 7.60 -6.05 -1.53
N LEU A 152 6.62 -6.90 -1.81
CA LEU A 152 6.53 -8.24 -1.23
C LEU A 152 7.50 -9.18 -1.95
N GLU A 153 8.06 -10.14 -1.24
CA GLU A 153 8.74 -11.27 -1.88
C GLU A 153 7.72 -12.08 -2.71
N ASN A 154 8.15 -12.60 -3.87
CA ASN A 154 7.24 -13.28 -4.81
C ASN A 154 6.42 -14.38 -4.14
N GLU A 155 7.07 -15.29 -3.40
CA GLU A 155 6.38 -16.37 -2.69
C GLU A 155 5.37 -15.85 -1.66
N LYS A 156 5.69 -14.72 -1.03
CA LYS A 156 4.82 -14.09 -0.05
C LYS A 156 3.63 -13.41 -0.71
N ALA A 157 3.85 -12.77 -1.86
CA ALA A 157 2.78 -12.16 -2.66
C ALA A 157 1.77 -13.21 -3.13
N GLU A 158 2.24 -14.38 -3.59
CA GLU A 158 1.39 -15.50 -4.00
C GLU A 158 0.58 -16.05 -2.82
N LYS A 159 1.22 -16.34 -1.69
CA LYS A 159 0.54 -16.83 -0.47
C LYS A 159 -0.53 -15.86 0.04
N ILE A 160 -0.22 -14.57 0.06
CA ILE A 160 -1.17 -13.53 0.47
C ILE A 160 -2.36 -13.49 -0.50
N THR A 161 -2.10 -13.49 -1.80
CA THR A 161 -3.15 -13.44 -2.82
C THR A 161 -4.06 -14.66 -2.75
N GLU A 162 -3.49 -15.85 -2.58
CA GLU A 162 -4.24 -17.11 -2.40
C GLU A 162 -5.12 -17.07 -1.14
N SER A 163 -4.55 -16.65 0.00
CA SER A 163 -5.29 -16.50 1.26
C SER A 163 -6.44 -15.50 1.15
N LEU A 164 -6.20 -14.35 0.52
CA LEU A 164 -7.25 -13.34 0.30
C LEU A 164 -8.35 -13.85 -0.64
N LYS A 165 -7.98 -14.57 -1.72
CA LYS A 165 -8.93 -15.18 -2.65
C LYS A 165 -9.84 -16.19 -1.95
N GLN A 166 -9.29 -17.04 -1.09
CA GLN A 166 -10.08 -17.99 -0.30
C GLN A 166 -11.07 -17.28 0.61
N LYS A 167 -10.63 -16.21 1.30
CA LYS A 167 -11.51 -15.41 2.18
C LYS A 167 -12.64 -14.72 1.39
N ILE A 168 -12.33 -14.11 0.25
CA ILE A 168 -13.35 -13.49 -0.62
C ILE A 168 -14.40 -14.53 -1.04
N ASN A 169 -13.96 -15.72 -1.44
CA ASN A 169 -14.87 -16.79 -1.81
C ASN A 169 -15.76 -17.25 -0.64
N GLN A 170 -15.19 -17.38 0.56
CA GLN A 170 -15.97 -17.72 1.76
C GLN A 170 -17.04 -16.68 2.05
N ILE A 171 -16.70 -15.40 2.06
CA ILE A 171 -17.63 -14.30 2.28
C ILE A 171 -18.74 -14.30 1.21
N ALA A 172 -18.38 -14.50 -0.06
CA ALA A 172 -19.37 -14.57 -1.14
C ALA A 172 -20.37 -15.73 -0.98
N VAL A 173 -19.90 -16.91 -0.54
CA VAL A 173 -20.76 -18.06 -0.26
C VAL A 173 -21.67 -17.79 0.94
N GLU A 174 -21.16 -17.20 2.01
CA GLU A 174 -21.94 -16.84 3.19
C GLU A 174 -23.05 -15.84 2.86
N GLN A 175 -22.73 -14.78 2.11
CA GLN A 175 -23.69 -13.78 1.65
C GLN A 175 -24.79 -14.42 0.78
N LYS A 176 -24.43 -15.28 -0.15
CA LYS A 176 -25.39 -16.01 -0.99
C LYS A 176 -26.32 -16.88 -0.16
N ASN A 177 -25.79 -17.57 0.84
CA ASN A 177 -26.58 -18.42 1.73
C ASN A 177 -27.53 -17.59 2.63
N GLN A 178 -27.11 -16.41 3.07
CA GLN A 178 -27.96 -15.49 3.85
C GLN A 178 -29.12 -14.97 2.99
N ILE A 179 -28.83 -14.49 1.78
CA ILE A 179 -29.87 -14.01 0.83
C ILE A 179 -30.87 -15.13 0.53
N ALA A 180 -30.42 -16.36 0.29
CA ALA A 180 -31.29 -17.47 0.02
C ALA A 180 -32.23 -17.81 1.23
N LYS A 181 -31.69 -17.73 2.45
CA LYS A 181 -32.49 -17.92 3.68
C LYS A 181 -33.55 -16.83 3.87
N GLU A 182 -33.20 -15.56 3.60
CA GLU A 182 -34.09 -14.43 3.69
C GLU A 182 -35.23 -14.50 2.64
N GLN A 183 -34.87 -14.90 1.41
CA GLN A 183 -35.90 -15.11 0.36
C GLN A 183 -36.85 -16.22 0.72
N LYS A 184 -36.35 -17.34 1.27
CA LYS A 184 -37.19 -18.45 1.70
C LYS A 184 -38.18 -18.02 2.81
N LYS A 185 -37.70 -17.29 3.81
CA LYS A 185 -38.57 -16.74 4.88
C LYS A 185 -39.65 -15.81 4.33
N ARG A 186 -39.28 -14.91 3.41
CA ARG A 186 -40.26 -14.00 2.77
C ARG A 186 -41.33 -14.76 2.02
N ASN A 187 -40.97 -15.76 1.24
CA ASN A 187 -41.95 -16.57 0.51
C ASN A 187 -42.89 -17.35 1.45
N GLU A 188 -42.36 -17.88 2.56
CA GLU A 188 -43.17 -18.55 3.58
C GLU A 188 -44.18 -17.61 4.29
N GLU A 189 -43.77 -16.37 4.56
CA GLU A 189 -44.60 -15.32 5.12
C GLU A 189 -45.71 -14.85 4.15
N GLU A 190 -45.38 -14.69 2.87
CA GLU A 190 -46.34 -14.36 1.82
C GLU A 190 -47.36 -15.45 1.63
N GLN A 191 -46.94 -16.72 1.62
CA GLN A 191 -47.89 -17.85 1.54
C GLN A 191 -48.83 -17.92 2.74
N LYS A 192 -48.34 -17.67 3.96
CA LYS A 192 -49.22 -17.61 5.15
C LYS A 192 -50.25 -16.51 5.05
N LYS A 193 -49.87 -15.31 4.63
CA LYS A 193 -50.81 -14.18 4.45
C LYS A 193 -51.88 -14.46 3.39
N LEU A 194 -51.50 -15.12 2.29
CA LEU A 194 -52.41 -15.51 1.23
C LEU A 194 -53.45 -16.53 1.74
N ASN A 195 -53.04 -17.50 2.55
CA ASN A 195 -53.93 -18.50 3.11
C ASN A 195 -54.89 -17.89 4.15
N GLU A 196 -54.41 -16.95 4.98
CA GLU A 196 -55.27 -16.23 5.97
C GLU A 196 -56.30 -15.28 5.31
N THR A 197 -56.07 -14.86 4.06
CA THR A 197 -57.00 -13.97 3.34
C THR A 197 -58.07 -14.75 2.57
N GLN A 198 -57.92 -16.07 2.43
CA GLN A 198 -58.87 -16.96 1.73
C GLN A 198 -59.85 -17.69 2.68
N GLU A 199 -59.66 -17.57 3.98
CA GLU A 199 -60.63 -17.99 5.02
C GLU A 199 -61.55 -16.80 5.42
#